data_b97c91446f809c7cf9bd98016d626568
#
_entry.id   b97c91446f809c7cf9bd98016d626568
#
_cell.length_a   1.000
_cell.length_b   1.000
_cell.length_c   1.000
_cell.angle_alpha   90.00
_cell.angle_beta   90.00
_cell.angle_gamma   90.00
#
_symmetry.space_group_name_H-M   'P 1'
#
loop_
_entity.id
_entity.type
_entity.pdbx_description
1 polymer ?
#
loop_
_entity_poly.entity_id
_entity_poly.type
_entity_poly.pdbx_seq_one_letter_code
_entity_poly.pdbx_strand_id
1 'polypeptide(L)'
;MPTKYTYTFKNISLLCSPTSLRYIYHALVILEHYKNTECKNIVEVGCGYGGLCLAINYFSKLLNITIKNYNMIDFPDVCNLINCYLDVNKDNIQTNISTYSCILFGEQITDNDLFFISNYCYTEVDRFINSSYSKILLPKTTNGFIVWQNGGNKGAYPVNSVKEITYKTPIKIIEEKPQTDAGYGIFKNYFVYF
;
A
#
# COMPACT_ATOMS: atom_id res chain seq x y z
N MET A 1 -20.01 -5.82 -9.97
CA MET A 1 -19.80 -5.18 -8.65
C MET A 1 -19.29 -6.25 -7.69
N PRO A 2 -18.36 -5.93 -6.77
CA PRO A 2 -17.92 -6.90 -5.78
C PRO A 2 -19.07 -7.32 -4.87
N THR A 3 -19.08 -8.58 -4.45
CA THR A 3 -20.09 -9.10 -3.54
C THR A 3 -19.99 -8.36 -2.20
N LYS A 4 -21.13 -7.89 -1.71
CA LYS A 4 -21.23 -7.18 -0.43
C LYS A 4 -21.84 -8.11 0.61
N TYR A 5 -21.35 -7.99 1.83
CA TYR A 5 -21.83 -8.72 2.99
C TYR A 5 -22.21 -7.76 4.11
N THR A 6 -23.18 -8.14 4.92
CA THR A 6 -23.53 -7.40 6.13
C THR A 6 -22.65 -7.89 7.27
N TYR A 7 -21.88 -6.98 7.84
CA TYR A 7 -21.06 -7.20 9.03
C TYR A 7 -21.72 -6.51 10.21
N THR A 8 -21.91 -7.23 11.30
CA THR A 8 -22.50 -6.68 12.52
C THR A 8 -21.50 -6.74 13.66
N PHE A 9 -21.25 -5.60 14.28
CA PHE A 9 -20.43 -5.51 15.49
C PHE A 9 -21.18 -4.66 16.53
N LYS A 10 -21.47 -5.25 17.66
CA LYS A 10 -22.36 -4.66 18.66
C LYS A 10 -23.70 -4.30 18.00
N ASN A 11 -24.10 -3.02 18.02
CA ASN A 11 -25.36 -2.51 17.46
C ASN A 11 -25.17 -1.83 16.09
N ILE A 12 -24.00 -1.96 15.47
CA ILE A 12 -23.68 -1.35 14.19
C ILE A 12 -23.65 -2.43 13.12
N SER A 13 -24.42 -2.24 12.06
CA SER A 13 -24.39 -3.09 10.86
C SER A 13 -23.83 -2.31 9.69
N LEU A 14 -22.85 -2.90 9.01
CA LEU A 14 -22.16 -2.31 7.86
C LEU A 14 -22.31 -3.23 6.66
N LEU A 15 -22.81 -2.69 5.55
CA LEU A 15 -22.85 -3.39 4.26
C LEU A 15 -21.66 -2.99 3.41
N CYS A 16 -20.66 -3.85 3.30
CA CYS A 16 -19.47 -3.58 2.50
C CYS A 16 -18.86 -4.84 1.89
N SER A 17 -17.90 -4.66 0.99
CA SER A 17 -17.11 -5.78 0.48
C SER A 17 -15.99 -6.14 1.46
N PRO A 18 -15.50 -7.40 1.46
CA PRO A 18 -14.31 -7.78 2.22
C PRO A 18 -13.09 -6.89 1.89
N THR A 19 -12.94 -6.52 0.63
CA THR A 19 -11.87 -5.62 0.17
C THR A 19 -11.94 -4.24 0.84
N SER A 20 -13.14 -3.69 1.04
CA SER A 20 -13.30 -2.41 1.75
C SER A 20 -12.83 -2.50 3.20
N LEU A 21 -13.16 -3.60 3.91
CA LEU A 21 -12.68 -3.82 5.27
C LEU A 21 -11.16 -3.97 5.32
N ARG A 22 -10.58 -4.65 4.35
CA ARG A 22 -9.13 -4.81 4.23
C ARG A 22 -8.45 -3.45 4.03
N TYR A 23 -8.95 -2.59 3.15
CA TYR A 23 -8.40 -1.25 2.97
C TYR A 23 -8.48 -0.40 4.23
N ILE A 24 -9.61 -0.45 4.96
CA ILE A 24 -9.76 0.23 6.25
C ILE A 24 -8.69 -0.28 7.24
N TYR A 25 -8.56 -1.58 7.39
CA TYR A 25 -7.60 -2.19 8.30
C TYR A 25 -6.16 -1.80 7.96
N HIS A 26 -5.77 -1.95 6.68
CA HIS A 26 -4.43 -1.58 6.23
C HIS A 26 -4.16 -0.08 6.39
N ALA A 27 -5.14 0.78 6.08
CA ALA A 27 -5.00 2.22 6.28
C ALA A 27 -4.69 2.57 7.74
N LEU A 28 -5.41 1.97 8.70
CA LEU A 28 -5.18 2.19 10.12
C LEU A 28 -3.82 1.69 10.59
N VAL A 29 -3.40 0.51 10.13
CA VAL A 29 -2.07 -0.06 10.44
C VAL A 29 -0.95 0.79 9.86
N ILE A 30 -1.11 1.27 8.63
CA ILE A 30 -0.15 2.16 7.96
C ILE A 30 -0.05 3.50 8.69
N LEU A 31 -1.18 4.13 9.00
CA LEU A 31 -1.21 5.42 9.69
C LEU A 31 -0.63 5.34 11.10
N GLU A 32 -0.83 4.23 11.80
CA GLU A 32 -0.18 4.00 13.11
C GLU A 32 1.34 3.96 13.01
N HIS A 33 1.90 3.43 11.93
CA HIS A 33 3.33 3.48 11.67
C HIS A 33 3.76 4.87 11.18
N TYR A 34 3.07 5.40 10.19
CA TYR A 34 3.37 6.69 9.54
C TYR A 34 3.48 7.85 10.55
N LYS A 35 2.57 7.94 11.51
CA LYS A 35 2.54 9.03 12.51
C LYS A 35 3.80 9.11 13.38
N ASN A 36 4.59 8.03 13.45
CA ASN A 36 5.83 7.96 14.21
C ASN A 36 7.07 8.21 13.33
N THR A 37 6.87 8.68 12.10
CA THR A 37 7.95 9.01 11.16
C THR A 37 7.99 10.51 10.89
N GLU A 38 9.10 10.98 10.33
CA GLU A 38 9.24 12.37 9.84
C GLU A 38 8.72 12.56 8.40
N CYS A 39 8.21 11.50 7.77
CA CYS A 39 7.71 11.53 6.40
C CYS A 39 6.51 12.47 6.27
N LYS A 40 6.48 13.24 5.19
CA LYS A 40 5.34 14.09 4.83
C LYS A 40 4.68 13.66 3.53
N ASN A 41 5.34 12.81 2.78
CA ASN A 41 4.92 12.36 1.48
C ASN A 41 4.83 10.84 1.46
N ILE A 42 3.81 10.32 0.77
CA ILE A 42 3.62 8.88 0.56
C ILE A 42 3.90 8.55 -0.90
N VAL A 43 4.46 7.37 -1.14
CA VAL A 43 4.48 6.73 -2.45
C VAL A 43 3.91 5.32 -2.33
N GLU A 44 2.92 5.00 -3.16
CA GLU A 44 2.30 3.68 -3.24
C GLU A 44 2.60 3.04 -4.59
N VAL A 45 3.04 1.78 -4.58
CA VAL A 45 3.31 0.96 -5.78
C VAL A 45 2.30 -0.18 -5.84
N GLY A 46 1.56 -0.26 -6.96
CA GLY A 46 0.47 -1.23 -7.12
C GLY A 46 -0.80 -0.80 -6.42
N CYS A 47 -1.36 0.32 -6.85
CA CYS A 47 -2.44 1.03 -6.15
C CYS A 47 -3.84 0.46 -6.44
N GLY A 48 -3.96 -0.42 -7.44
CA GLY A 48 -5.25 -0.89 -7.91
C GLY A 48 -6.15 0.29 -8.32
N TYR A 49 -7.38 0.32 -7.87
CA TYR A 49 -8.28 1.43 -8.19
C TYR A 49 -8.17 2.66 -7.24
N GLY A 50 -7.23 2.68 -6.31
CA GLY A 50 -7.03 3.79 -5.36
C GLY A 50 -7.80 3.67 -4.04
N GLY A 51 -8.38 2.50 -3.75
CA GLY A 51 -9.18 2.30 -2.54
C GLY A 51 -8.41 2.47 -1.23
N LEU A 52 -7.13 2.08 -1.19
CA LEU A 52 -6.27 2.28 -0.02
C LEU A 52 -5.95 3.77 0.17
N CYS A 53 -5.61 4.48 -0.90
CA CYS A 53 -5.38 5.92 -0.88
C CYS A 53 -6.58 6.67 -0.30
N LEU A 54 -7.81 6.35 -0.76
CA LEU A 54 -9.03 6.94 -0.22
C LEU A 54 -9.20 6.66 1.27
N ALA A 55 -8.98 5.41 1.71
CA ALA A 55 -9.07 5.04 3.12
C ALA A 55 -8.02 5.78 3.98
N ILE A 56 -6.77 5.87 3.51
CA ILE A 56 -5.72 6.63 4.20
C ILE A 56 -6.10 8.10 4.32
N ASN A 57 -6.61 8.73 3.26
CA ASN A 57 -7.05 10.12 3.30
C ASN A 57 -8.18 10.34 4.33
N TYR A 58 -9.18 9.47 4.29
CA TYR A 58 -10.31 9.56 5.22
C TYR A 58 -9.86 9.42 6.69
N PHE A 59 -9.08 8.40 7.01
CA PHE A 59 -8.65 8.16 8.38
C PHE A 59 -7.55 9.10 8.85
N SER A 60 -6.67 9.59 7.98
CA SER A 60 -5.69 10.63 8.35
C SER A 60 -6.39 11.89 8.84
N LYS A 61 -7.50 12.29 8.20
CA LYS A 61 -8.35 13.40 8.66
C LYS A 61 -8.91 13.16 10.06
N LEU A 62 -9.49 12.00 10.31
CA LEU A 62 -10.06 11.65 11.60
C LEU A 62 -9.01 11.58 12.73
N LEU A 63 -7.79 11.20 12.39
CA LEU A 63 -6.68 11.01 13.33
C LEU A 63 -5.78 12.26 13.44
N ASN A 64 -6.09 13.35 12.72
CA ASN A 64 -5.27 14.57 12.65
C ASN A 64 -3.83 14.29 12.19
N ILE A 65 -3.65 13.37 11.25
CA ILE A 65 -2.36 13.05 10.63
C ILE A 65 -2.24 13.82 9.32
N THR A 66 -1.17 14.60 9.18
CA THR A 66 -0.93 15.40 7.97
C THR A 66 -0.11 14.62 6.95
N ILE A 67 -0.65 14.46 5.76
CA ILE A 67 0.05 13.92 4.59
C ILE A 67 0.00 15.01 3.52
N LYS A 68 1.16 15.42 3.00
CA LYS A 68 1.23 16.50 2.01
C LYS A 68 0.95 16.00 0.60
N ASN A 69 1.75 15.04 0.14
CA ASN A 69 1.64 14.47 -1.20
C ASN A 69 1.41 12.95 -1.12
N TYR A 70 0.58 12.44 -2.01
CA TYR A 70 0.36 11.00 -2.19
C TYR A 70 0.64 10.63 -3.65
N ASN A 71 1.77 10.00 -3.88
CA ASN A 71 2.25 9.61 -5.19
C ASN A 71 1.85 8.15 -5.47
N MET A 72 1.13 7.90 -6.54
CA MET A 72 0.59 6.58 -6.88
C MET A 72 1.23 6.07 -8.17
N ILE A 73 1.82 4.88 -8.12
CA ILE A 73 2.48 4.26 -9.27
C ILE A 73 1.75 2.99 -9.66
N ASP A 74 1.25 2.95 -10.90
CA ASP A 74 0.59 1.76 -11.45
C ASP A 74 0.69 1.76 -12.99
N PHE A 75 0.06 0.79 -13.66
CA PHE A 75 -0.06 0.80 -15.12
C PHE A 75 -0.82 2.05 -15.60
N PRO A 76 -0.52 2.56 -16.82
CA PRO A 76 -1.16 3.78 -17.33
C PRO A 76 -2.69 3.74 -17.29
N ASP A 77 -3.30 2.62 -17.70
CA ASP A 77 -4.76 2.48 -17.68
C ASP A 77 -5.32 2.45 -16.25
N VAL A 78 -4.57 1.87 -15.32
CA VAL A 78 -4.92 1.87 -13.90
C VAL A 78 -4.81 3.27 -13.32
N CYS A 79 -3.80 4.07 -13.71
CA CYS A 79 -3.70 5.48 -13.32
C CYS A 79 -4.95 6.28 -13.76
N ASN A 80 -5.46 6.03 -14.97
CA ASN A 80 -6.70 6.66 -15.42
C ASN A 80 -7.90 6.26 -14.55
N LEU A 81 -8.02 4.97 -14.21
CA LEU A 81 -9.06 4.49 -13.30
C LEU A 81 -8.96 5.12 -11.91
N ILE A 82 -7.75 5.20 -11.34
CA ILE A 82 -7.47 5.87 -10.06
C ILE A 82 -7.97 7.32 -10.09
N ASN A 83 -7.58 8.07 -11.12
CA ASN A 83 -7.97 9.47 -11.25
C ASN A 83 -9.49 9.64 -11.29
N CYS A 84 -10.20 8.82 -12.08
CA CYS A 84 -11.66 8.82 -12.14
C CYS A 84 -12.28 8.47 -10.78
N TYR A 85 -11.77 7.44 -10.11
CA TYR A 85 -12.31 7.00 -8.82
C TYR A 85 -12.11 8.04 -7.71
N LEU A 86 -10.92 8.63 -7.65
CA LEU A 86 -10.60 9.62 -6.63
C LEU A 86 -11.30 10.97 -6.90
N ASP A 87 -11.51 11.36 -8.16
CA ASP A 87 -12.30 12.57 -8.48
C ASP A 87 -13.75 12.47 -7.99
N VAL A 88 -14.38 11.31 -8.16
CA VAL A 88 -15.74 11.06 -7.60
C VAL A 88 -15.74 11.16 -6.07
N ASN A 89 -14.63 10.91 -5.40
CA ASN A 89 -14.50 10.90 -3.94
C ASN A 89 -13.70 12.08 -3.39
N LYS A 90 -13.50 13.14 -4.18
CA LYS A 90 -12.60 14.27 -3.86
C LYS A 90 -12.88 14.95 -2.52
N ASP A 91 -14.13 14.98 -2.08
CA ASP A 91 -14.53 15.60 -0.80
C ASP A 91 -13.91 14.89 0.43
N ASN A 92 -13.43 13.65 0.25
CA ASN A 92 -12.77 12.85 1.26
C ASN A 92 -11.23 12.88 1.13
N ILE A 93 -10.70 13.65 0.18
CA ILE A 93 -9.27 13.71 -0.11
C ILE A 93 -8.73 15.05 0.39
N GLN A 94 -7.61 15.02 1.11
CA GLN A 94 -6.95 16.19 1.66
C GLN A 94 -5.52 16.36 1.16
N THR A 95 -4.96 15.29 0.57
CA THR A 95 -3.59 15.29 0.07
C THR A 95 -3.54 15.72 -1.39
N ASN A 96 -2.40 16.24 -1.82
CA ASN A 96 -2.13 16.40 -3.25
C ASN A 96 -1.86 15.02 -3.84
N ILE A 97 -2.71 14.55 -4.75
CA ILE A 97 -2.56 13.25 -5.39
C ILE A 97 -1.92 13.42 -6.76
N SER A 98 -0.94 12.56 -7.04
CA SER A 98 -0.29 12.45 -8.34
C SER A 98 -0.21 10.98 -8.75
N THR A 99 -0.53 10.69 -10.00
CA THR A 99 -0.43 9.32 -10.56
C THR A 99 0.72 9.26 -11.56
N TYR A 100 1.48 8.18 -11.53
CA TYR A 100 2.65 7.96 -12.38
C TYR A 100 2.61 6.58 -13.00
N SER A 101 2.98 6.50 -14.27
CA SER A 101 3.15 5.21 -14.94
C SER A 101 4.30 4.42 -14.30
N CYS A 102 4.08 3.13 -14.09
CA CYS A 102 5.08 2.20 -13.56
C CYS A 102 6.31 2.02 -14.48
N ILE A 103 6.24 2.46 -15.74
CA ILE A 103 7.30 2.30 -16.75
C ILE A 103 8.63 2.94 -16.32
N LEU A 104 8.58 4.05 -15.58
CA LEU A 104 9.76 4.78 -15.11
C LEU A 104 10.05 4.50 -13.60
N PHE A 105 9.41 3.51 -13.01
CA PHE A 105 9.70 3.06 -11.63
C PHE A 105 9.75 4.18 -10.58
N GLY A 106 9.01 5.29 -10.79
CA GLY A 106 8.99 6.43 -9.89
C GLY A 106 10.16 7.42 -10.07
N GLU A 107 10.90 7.34 -11.16
CA GLU A 107 11.97 8.32 -11.47
C GLU A 107 11.47 9.75 -11.48
N GLN A 108 10.24 9.97 -11.97
CA GLN A 108 9.59 11.29 -12.06
C GLN A 108 9.25 11.92 -10.70
N ILE A 109 9.22 11.13 -9.63
CA ILE A 109 8.91 11.64 -8.29
C ILE A 109 10.13 12.37 -7.77
N THR A 110 9.99 13.66 -7.53
CA THR A 110 11.07 14.54 -7.03
C THR A 110 11.07 14.65 -5.51
N ASP A 111 10.00 14.23 -4.83
CA ASP A 111 9.92 14.20 -3.38
C ASP A 111 10.99 13.26 -2.80
N ASN A 112 11.58 13.66 -1.68
CA ASN A 112 12.44 12.83 -0.84
C ASN A 112 11.74 12.57 0.49
N ASP A 113 12.32 11.72 1.33
CA ASP A 113 11.77 11.33 2.63
C ASP A 113 10.36 10.74 2.50
N LEU A 114 10.21 9.90 1.48
CA LEU A 114 8.95 9.25 1.17
C LEU A 114 8.68 8.12 2.16
N PHE A 115 7.41 7.98 2.52
CA PHE A 115 6.89 6.75 3.13
C PHE A 115 6.42 5.81 2.03
N PHE A 116 7.05 4.66 1.92
CA PHE A 116 6.75 3.67 0.87
C PHE A 116 5.61 2.75 1.28
N ILE A 117 4.68 2.51 0.36
CA ILE A 117 3.59 1.53 0.54
C ILE A 117 3.56 0.60 -0.67
N SER A 118 3.43 -0.70 -0.41
CA SER A 118 3.05 -1.66 -1.45
C SER A 118 2.31 -2.84 -0.85
N ASN A 119 1.03 -2.95 -1.17
CA ASN A 119 0.18 -4.02 -0.68
C ASN A 119 0.03 -5.10 -1.75
N TYR A 120 0.62 -6.26 -1.51
CA TYR A 120 0.60 -7.47 -2.36
C TYR A 120 1.29 -7.32 -3.74
N CYS A 121 1.63 -6.13 -4.20
CA CYS A 121 2.21 -5.90 -5.52
C CYS A 121 3.72 -6.17 -5.55
N TYR A 122 4.48 -5.56 -4.64
CA TYR A 122 5.95 -5.59 -4.68
C TYR A 122 6.56 -6.99 -4.69
N THR A 123 5.91 -7.95 -4.07
CA THR A 123 6.35 -9.34 -4.01
C THR A 123 5.83 -10.21 -5.15
N GLU A 124 4.90 -9.70 -5.97
CA GLU A 124 4.33 -10.41 -7.11
C GLU A 124 5.04 -10.12 -8.44
N VAL A 125 5.74 -8.98 -8.50
CA VAL A 125 6.48 -8.58 -9.70
C VAL A 125 7.80 -9.33 -9.82
N ASP A 126 8.29 -9.47 -11.05
CA ASP A 126 9.54 -10.18 -11.30
C ASP A 126 10.78 -9.46 -10.73
N ARG A 127 11.90 -10.17 -10.70
CA ARG A 127 13.14 -9.70 -10.08
C ARG A 127 13.72 -8.45 -10.75
N PHE A 128 13.50 -8.28 -12.03
CA PHE A 128 13.97 -7.10 -12.76
C PHE A 128 13.18 -5.86 -12.29
N ILE A 129 11.86 -5.95 -12.22
CA ILE A 129 10.97 -4.87 -11.76
C ILE A 129 11.27 -4.51 -10.31
N ASN A 130 11.41 -5.49 -9.42
CA ASN A 130 11.82 -5.28 -8.03
C ASN A 130 13.14 -4.52 -7.93
N SER A 131 14.16 -4.98 -8.67
CA SER A 131 15.48 -4.36 -8.68
C SER A 131 15.44 -2.93 -9.18
N SER A 132 14.57 -2.62 -10.15
CA SER A 132 14.39 -1.26 -10.67
C SER A 132 13.80 -0.33 -9.61
N TYR A 133 12.72 -0.73 -8.93
CA TYR A 133 12.19 0.03 -7.81
C TYR A 133 13.19 0.20 -6.67
N SER A 134 13.96 -0.86 -6.36
CA SER A 134 14.95 -0.82 -5.29
C SER A 134 16.10 0.15 -5.58
N LYS A 135 16.44 0.35 -6.85
CA LYS A 135 17.51 1.27 -7.28
C LYS A 135 17.04 2.70 -7.51
N ILE A 136 15.81 2.89 -7.97
CA ILE A 136 15.30 4.19 -8.41
C ILE A 136 14.45 4.85 -7.33
N LEU A 137 13.48 4.12 -6.77
CA LEU A 137 12.49 4.68 -5.86
C LEU A 137 12.87 4.51 -4.39
N LEU A 138 13.27 3.32 -3.96
CA LEU A 138 13.54 3.06 -2.55
C LEU A 138 14.68 3.91 -1.95
N PRO A 139 15.69 4.38 -2.68
CA PRO A 139 16.65 5.36 -2.14
C PRO A 139 16.02 6.68 -1.68
N LYS A 140 14.88 7.08 -2.26
CA LYS A 140 14.13 8.29 -1.89
C LYS A 140 13.23 8.07 -0.67
N THR A 141 13.13 6.85 -0.15
CA THR A 141 12.25 6.49 0.96
C THR A 141 13.03 6.34 2.25
N THR A 142 12.48 6.82 3.35
CA THR A 142 13.07 6.66 4.70
C THR A 142 12.38 5.59 5.52
N ASN A 143 11.07 5.49 5.36
CA ASN A 143 10.22 4.52 6.06
C ASN A 143 9.26 3.85 5.08
N GLY A 144 8.64 2.76 5.48
CA GLY A 144 7.66 2.12 4.63
C GLY A 144 6.92 0.95 5.27
N PHE A 145 5.91 0.53 4.54
CA PHE A 145 5.05 -0.60 4.86
C PHE A 145 4.80 -1.44 3.62
N ILE A 146 5.05 -2.73 3.72
CA ILE A 146 4.79 -3.69 2.65
C ILE A 146 3.94 -4.83 3.20
N VAL A 147 2.86 -5.17 2.49
CA VAL A 147 2.24 -6.48 2.67
C VAL A 147 3.00 -7.48 1.82
N TRP A 148 3.82 -8.26 2.49
CA TRP A 148 4.74 -9.22 1.89
C TRP A 148 4.07 -10.59 1.76
N GLN A 149 3.89 -11.04 0.53
CA GLN A 149 3.43 -12.39 0.27
C GLN A 149 4.63 -13.35 0.27
N ASN A 150 4.59 -14.32 1.18
CA ASN A 150 5.70 -15.25 1.38
C ASN A 150 5.46 -16.57 0.63
N GLY A 151 6.00 -16.67 -0.58
CA GLY A 151 6.17 -17.96 -1.26
C GLY A 151 4.96 -18.52 -2.03
N GLY A 152 3.98 -17.71 -2.47
CA GLY A 152 2.74 -18.22 -3.08
C GLY A 152 2.78 -18.58 -4.56
N ASN A 153 3.47 -17.82 -5.39
CA ASN A 153 3.50 -17.99 -6.85
C ASN A 153 4.94 -18.02 -7.38
N LYS A 154 5.08 -18.38 -8.64
CA LYS A 154 6.38 -18.34 -9.33
C LYS A 154 6.95 -16.91 -9.25
N GLY A 155 7.93 -16.72 -8.35
CA GLY A 155 8.59 -15.42 -8.14
C GLY A 155 8.41 -14.81 -6.76
N ALA A 156 7.50 -15.30 -5.92
CA ALA A 156 7.34 -14.78 -4.56
C ALA A 156 8.59 -15.03 -3.71
N TYR A 157 8.99 -14.01 -3.00
CA TYR A 157 10.23 -14.01 -2.23
C TYR A 157 9.98 -14.42 -0.77
N PRO A 158 10.86 -15.24 -0.16
CA PRO A 158 10.79 -15.49 1.27
C PRO A 158 10.88 -14.19 2.08
N VAL A 159 10.13 -14.08 3.16
CA VAL A 159 10.12 -12.85 3.97
C VAL A 159 11.47 -12.52 4.59
N ASN A 160 12.35 -13.50 4.79
CA ASN A 160 13.72 -13.28 5.25
C ASN A 160 14.63 -12.62 4.19
N SER A 161 14.20 -12.54 2.92
CA SER A 161 14.93 -11.84 1.85
C SER A 161 14.58 -10.35 1.74
N VAL A 162 13.74 -9.79 2.61
CA VAL A 162 13.33 -8.38 2.58
C VAL A 162 14.51 -7.44 2.37
N LYS A 163 15.55 -7.57 3.21
CA LYS A 163 16.75 -6.70 3.13
C LYS A 163 17.49 -6.83 1.81
N GLU A 164 17.59 -8.04 1.29
CA GLU A 164 18.27 -8.32 0.01
C GLU A 164 17.49 -7.71 -1.18
N ILE A 165 16.17 -7.81 -1.14
CA ILE A 165 15.31 -7.37 -2.23
C ILE A 165 15.07 -5.85 -2.20
N THR A 166 14.84 -5.27 -1.02
CA THR A 166 14.49 -3.85 -0.86
C THR A 166 15.69 -2.97 -0.57
N TYR A 167 16.83 -3.54 -0.17
CA TYR A 167 17.98 -2.85 0.43
C TYR A 167 17.62 -2.05 1.70
N LYS A 168 16.44 -2.30 2.29
CA LYS A 168 15.98 -1.72 3.55
C LYS A 168 16.09 -2.74 4.66
N THR A 169 16.53 -2.31 5.83
CA THR A 169 16.53 -3.15 7.02
C THR A 169 15.14 -3.08 7.67
N PRO A 170 14.40 -4.18 7.77
CA PRO A 170 13.10 -4.15 8.41
C PRO A 170 13.26 -3.86 9.91
N ILE A 171 12.42 -2.93 10.41
CA ILE A 171 12.30 -2.63 11.84
C ILE A 171 11.44 -3.70 12.52
N LYS A 172 10.42 -4.17 11.80
CA LYS A 172 9.44 -5.12 12.32
C LYS A 172 8.86 -5.96 11.19
N ILE A 173 8.72 -7.26 11.44
CA ILE A 173 8.02 -8.19 10.56
C ILE A 173 6.99 -8.93 11.42
N ILE A 174 5.71 -8.88 11.06
CA ILE A 174 4.65 -9.59 11.76
C ILE A 174 3.74 -10.30 10.77
N GLU A 175 3.23 -11.47 11.16
CA GLU A 175 2.26 -12.19 10.35
C GLU A 175 0.97 -11.37 10.21
N GLU A 176 0.47 -11.24 8.98
CA GLU A 176 -0.82 -10.60 8.72
C GLU A 176 -1.94 -11.37 9.42
N LYS A 177 -2.79 -10.66 10.15
CA LYS A 177 -3.97 -11.25 10.81
C LYS A 177 -5.18 -10.34 10.65
N PRO A 178 -6.30 -10.85 10.10
CA PRO A 178 -6.44 -12.17 9.47
C PRO A 178 -5.66 -12.27 8.17
N GLN A 179 -5.25 -13.48 7.80
CA GLN A 179 -4.65 -13.74 6.49
C GLN A 179 -5.67 -13.44 5.39
N THR A 180 -5.30 -12.66 4.38
CA THR A 180 -6.22 -12.28 3.29
C THR A 180 -6.22 -13.26 2.15
N ASP A 181 -5.17 -14.05 1.99
CA ASP A 181 -5.15 -15.18 1.08
C ASP A 181 -5.08 -16.47 1.89
N ALA A 182 -6.24 -17.06 2.14
CA ALA A 182 -6.34 -18.38 2.75
C ALA A 182 -6.14 -19.52 1.74
N GLY A 183 -5.68 -19.21 0.53
CA GLY A 183 -5.42 -20.18 -0.50
C GLY A 183 -4.43 -21.23 -0.03
N TYR A 184 -4.93 -22.38 0.36
CA TYR A 184 -4.19 -23.60 0.67
C TYR A 184 -3.33 -23.63 1.95
N GLY A 185 -3.35 -22.62 2.82
CA GLY A 185 -2.75 -22.67 4.17
C GLY A 185 -1.22 -22.82 4.25
N ILE A 186 -0.53 -22.86 3.11
CA ILE A 186 0.92 -23.10 3.02
C ILE A 186 1.71 -21.80 3.03
N PHE A 187 1.13 -20.73 2.51
CA PHE A 187 1.79 -19.45 2.34
C PHE A 187 1.14 -18.41 3.25
N LYS A 188 1.99 -17.60 3.88
CA LYS A 188 1.55 -16.57 4.79
C LYS A 188 1.96 -15.21 4.28
N ASN A 189 1.09 -14.23 4.51
CA ASN A 189 1.43 -12.83 4.31
C ASN A 189 1.99 -12.24 5.59
N TYR A 190 2.89 -11.26 5.43
CA TYR A 190 3.51 -10.55 6.53
C TYR A 190 3.39 -9.05 6.31
N PHE A 191 3.21 -8.31 7.40
CA PHE A 191 3.44 -6.88 7.42
C PHE A 191 4.90 -6.62 7.70
N VAL A 192 5.56 -5.95 6.77
CA VAL A 192 6.95 -5.55 6.86
C VAL A 192 7.02 -4.05 7.01
N TYR A 193 7.69 -3.59 8.06
CA TYR A 193 7.91 -2.18 8.39
C TYR A 193 9.41 -1.87 8.30
N PHE A 194 9.77 -0.75 7.74
CA PHE A 194 11.16 -0.27 7.69
C PHE A 194 11.25 1.24 7.85
#